data_473d071fc7d7d6770f7f0603d9d2fe62
#
_entry.id   473d071fc7d7d6770f7f0603d9d2fe62
#
_cell.length_a   1.000
_cell.length_b   1.000
_cell.length_c   1.000
_cell.angle_alpha   90.00
_cell.angle_beta   90.00
_cell.angle_gamma   90.00
#
_symmetry.space_group_name_H-M   'P 1'
#
loop_
_entity.id
_entity.type
_entity.pdbx_description
1 polymer ?
#
loop_
_entity_poly.entity_id
_entity_poly.type
_entity_poly.pdbx_seq_one_letter_code
_entity_poly.pdbx_strand_id
1 'polypeptide(L)'
;MEDFFSDIIKHLEGYYHSIVDLTPKLLLALALILISWFIASRARGFADRRLKTRMQDPLLATFIANLLKAVLIIIGFLFMFRVIGLTGVAQSILAGAGISAFIIGFALRDIGENFLAGILLAFKRPFSVGDIIETNGVKGKVEALNLRDTQIKSASKNIYVPNALLIKNTLINYNSEGYLLQDFTIGLEYGSDYRKALALITEVLKRDTEIVDKDYFNSAVVSGVTGNTIQINVRYWVKTDLSISEHLSEMIIKVTEALRENGFNIK
;
A
#
# COMPACT_ATOMS: atom_id res chain seq x y z
N MET A 1 55.89 58.50 -17.74
CA MET A 1 56.27 57.13 -18.19
C MET A 1 56.60 56.20 -17.03
N GLU A 2 57.23 56.65 -15.99
CA GLU A 2 57.53 55.84 -14.78
C GLU A 2 56.26 55.32 -14.08
N ASP A 3 55.24 56.16 -13.98
CA ASP A 3 53.97 55.74 -13.37
C ASP A 3 53.23 54.63 -14.14
N PHE A 4 53.34 54.67 -15.49
CA PHE A 4 52.74 53.66 -16.33
C PHE A 4 53.40 52.27 -16.20
N PHE A 5 54.72 52.24 -16.11
CA PHE A 5 55.46 51.00 -15.87
C PHE A 5 55.21 50.45 -14.44
N SER A 6 55.15 51.33 -13.48
CA SER A 6 54.86 50.97 -12.06
C SER A 6 53.45 50.35 -11.94
N ASP A 7 52.44 50.87 -12.61
CA ASP A 7 51.07 50.31 -12.60
C ASP A 7 51.02 48.96 -13.30
N ILE A 8 51.74 48.79 -14.43
CA ILE A 8 51.82 47.47 -15.09
C ILE A 8 52.46 46.43 -14.18
N ILE A 9 53.55 46.78 -13.49
CA ILE A 9 54.24 45.87 -12.58
C ILE A 9 53.31 45.47 -11.41
N LYS A 10 52.61 46.43 -10.79
CA LYS A 10 51.64 46.16 -9.77
C LYS A 10 50.50 45.21 -10.22
N HIS A 11 49.96 45.40 -11.39
CA HIS A 11 48.95 44.50 -11.98
C HIS A 11 49.53 43.11 -12.23
N LEU A 12 50.74 42.99 -12.75
CA LEU A 12 51.41 41.71 -12.95
C LEU A 12 51.69 40.97 -11.64
N GLU A 13 52.16 41.66 -10.59
CA GLU A 13 52.34 41.10 -9.27
C GLU A 13 50.99 40.63 -8.71
N GLY A 14 49.92 41.41 -8.89
CA GLY A 14 48.57 41.01 -8.46
C GLY A 14 48.07 39.74 -9.18
N TYR A 15 48.32 39.59 -10.47
CA TYR A 15 48.02 38.38 -11.21
C TYR A 15 48.87 37.18 -10.73
N TYR A 16 50.17 37.41 -10.52
CA TYR A 16 51.07 36.37 -10.04
C TYR A 16 50.61 35.81 -8.65
N HIS A 17 50.32 36.69 -7.70
CA HIS A 17 49.80 36.29 -6.37
C HIS A 17 48.46 35.56 -6.50
N SER A 18 47.55 36.02 -7.35
CA SER A 18 46.28 35.36 -7.62
C SER A 18 46.46 33.95 -8.17
N ILE A 19 47.41 33.73 -9.09
CA ILE A 19 47.72 32.41 -9.66
C ILE A 19 48.35 31.49 -8.60
N VAL A 20 49.24 31.99 -7.80
CA VAL A 20 49.93 31.25 -6.73
C VAL A 20 48.89 30.79 -5.66
N ASP A 21 47.93 31.63 -5.29
CA ASP A 21 46.85 31.31 -4.34
C ASP A 21 45.80 30.35 -4.93
N LEU A 22 45.57 30.40 -6.25
CA LEU A 22 44.62 29.52 -6.95
C LEU A 22 45.21 28.12 -7.15
N THR A 23 46.50 27.99 -7.38
CA THR A 23 47.14 26.72 -7.75
C THR A 23 46.90 25.61 -6.72
N PRO A 24 47.09 25.79 -5.40
CA PRO A 24 46.79 24.74 -4.41
C PRO A 24 45.31 24.42 -4.32
N LYS A 25 44.40 25.39 -4.53
CA LYS A 25 42.96 25.18 -4.56
C LYS A 25 42.55 24.33 -5.78
N LEU A 26 43.15 24.58 -6.94
CA LEU A 26 42.90 23.77 -8.15
C LEU A 26 43.41 22.34 -8.02
N LEU A 27 44.58 22.13 -7.39
CA LEU A 27 45.10 20.80 -7.12
C LEU A 27 44.18 20.02 -6.15
N LEU A 28 43.72 20.66 -5.08
CA LEU A 28 42.76 20.08 -4.16
C LEU A 28 41.41 19.78 -4.83
N ALA A 29 40.93 20.68 -5.69
CA ALA A 29 39.72 20.50 -6.44
C ALA A 29 39.79 19.29 -7.40
N LEU A 30 40.93 19.17 -8.11
CA LEU A 30 41.20 18.04 -9.01
C LEU A 30 41.25 16.73 -8.20
N ALA A 31 41.94 16.72 -7.06
CA ALA A 31 41.99 15.57 -6.16
C ALA A 31 40.59 15.17 -5.68
N LEU A 32 39.75 16.15 -5.30
CA LEU A 32 38.37 15.91 -4.85
C LEU A 32 37.51 15.30 -5.97
N ILE A 33 37.62 15.77 -7.22
CA ILE A 33 36.90 15.20 -8.36
C ILE A 33 37.32 13.75 -8.59
N LEU A 34 38.63 13.49 -8.59
CA LEU A 34 39.13 12.12 -8.80
C LEU A 34 38.71 11.17 -7.71
N ILE A 35 38.78 11.60 -6.45
CA ILE A 35 38.30 10.83 -5.30
C ILE A 35 36.80 10.59 -5.38
N SER A 36 36.00 11.63 -5.69
CA SER A 36 34.54 11.49 -5.84
C SER A 36 34.16 10.55 -6.96
N TRP A 37 34.84 10.64 -8.11
CA TRP A 37 34.63 9.74 -9.23
C TRP A 37 35.00 8.29 -8.89
N PHE A 38 36.11 8.08 -8.17
CA PHE A 38 36.53 6.76 -7.71
C PHE A 38 35.49 6.16 -6.74
N ILE A 39 35.09 6.93 -5.72
CA ILE A 39 34.06 6.51 -4.74
C ILE A 39 32.73 6.22 -5.46
N ALA A 40 32.28 7.11 -6.33
CA ALA A 40 31.04 6.96 -7.08
C ALA A 40 31.06 5.71 -7.99
N SER A 41 32.19 5.43 -8.63
CA SER A 41 32.36 4.25 -9.50
C SER A 41 32.39 2.95 -8.68
N ARG A 42 33.03 2.96 -7.52
CA ARG A 42 33.04 1.81 -6.59
C ARG A 42 31.65 1.57 -6.00
N ALA A 43 30.96 2.63 -5.56
CA ALA A 43 29.60 2.56 -5.05
C ALA A 43 28.61 2.02 -6.09
N ARG A 44 28.71 2.51 -7.36
CA ARG A 44 27.93 1.96 -8.47
C ARG A 44 28.16 0.47 -8.67
N GLY A 45 29.43 0.03 -8.73
CA GLY A 45 29.76 -1.38 -8.95
C GLY A 45 29.25 -2.27 -7.82
N PHE A 46 29.36 -1.81 -6.57
CA PHE A 46 28.81 -2.52 -5.43
C PHE A 46 27.27 -2.58 -5.46
N ALA A 47 26.62 -1.45 -5.72
CA ALA A 47 25.17 -1.36 -5.82
C ALA A 47 24.62 -2.24 -6.95
N ASP A 48 25.20 -2.16 -8.16
CA ASP A 48 24.79 -2.94 -9.33
C ASP A 48 24.85 -4.45 -9.06
N ARG A 49 25.96 -4.93 -8.51
CA ARG A 49 26.11 -6.35 -8.13
C ARG A 49 25.09 -6.77 -7.09
N ARG A 50 24.91 -5.96 -6.03
CA ARG A 50 24.01 -6.31 -4.92
C ARG A 50 22.54 -6.25 -5.33
N LEU A 51 22.15 -5.30 -6.16
CA LEU A 51 20.79 -5.15 -6.65
C LEU A 51 20.43 -6.26 -7.66
N LYS A 52 21.32 -6.59 -8.60
CA LYS A 52 21.09 -7.67 -9.58
C LYS A 52 20.89 -9.05 -8.94
N THR A 53 21.43 -9.29 -7.74
CA THR A 53 21.18 -10.55 -7.01
C THR A 53 19.86 -10.60 -6.27
N ARG A 54 19.20 -9.44 -6.09
CA ARG A 54 17.94 -9.32 -5.32
C ARG A 54 16.73 -8.91 -6.15
N MET A 55 16.97 -8.30 -7.31
CA MET A 55 15.91 -7.80 -8.20
C MET A 55 15.73 -8.73 -9.38
N GLN A 56 14.48 -8.95 -9.79
CA GLN A 56 14.15 -9.75 -10.97
C GLN A 56 14.53 -9.06 -12.28
N ASP A 57 14.54 -7.71 -12.28
CA ASP A 57 14.87 -6.92 -13.47
C ASP A 57 16.29 -6.32 -13.36
N PRO A 58 17.26 -6.81 -14.19
CA PRO A 58 18.62 -6.27 -14.23
C PRO A 58 18.70 -4.83 -14.72
N LEU A 59 17.76 -4.36 -15.55
CA LEU A 59 17.74 -2.99 -16.07
C LEU A 59 17.45 -1.99 -14.95
N LEU A 60 16.47 -2.30 -14.10
CA LEU A 60 16.13 -1.46 -12.94
C LEU A 60 17.31 -1.39 -11.95
N ALA A 61 17.98 -2.52 -11.69
CA ALA A 61 19.17 -2.54 -10.84
C ALA A 61 20.28 -1.63 -11.37
N THR A 62 20.56 -1.70 -12.68
CA THR A 62 21.57 -0.86 -13.34
C THR A 62 21.17 0.62 -13.34
N PHE A 63 19.87 0.93 -13.54
CA PHE A 63 19.36 2.30 -13.47
C PHE A 63 19.58 2.92 -12.09
N ILE A 64 19.22 2.22 -11.02
CA ILE A 64 19.42 2.67 -9.63
C ILE A 64 20.91 2.88 -9.32
N ALA A 65 21.77 1.95 -9.75
CA ALA A 65 23.21 2.08 -9.57
C ALA A 65 23.80 3.28 -10.31
N ASN A 66 23.33 3.58 -11.53
CA ASN A 66 23.72 4.77 -12.27
C ASN A 66 23.23 6.06 -11.64
N LEU A 67 22.01 6.07 -11.12
CA LEU A 67 21.44 7.22 -10.40
C LEU A 67 22.26 7.52 -9.13
N LEU A 68 22.61 6.49 -8.35
CA LEU A 68 23.50 6.63 -7.19
C LEU A 68 24.85 7.25 -7.59
N LYS A 69 25.46 6.75 -8.68
CA LYS A 69 26.72 7.33 -9.20
C LYS A 69 26.56 8.80 -9.57
N ALA A 70 25.49 9.17 -10.29
CA ALA A 70 25.25 10.55 -10.69
C ALA A 70 25.12 11.49 -9.49
N VAL A 71 24.35 11.09 -8.47
CA VAL A 71 24.19 11.87 -7.22
C VAL A 71 25.54 12.07 -6.51
N LEU A 72 26.36 11.02 -6.38
CA LEU A 72 27.66 11.12 -5.72
C LEU A 72 28.62 12.02 -6.51
N ILE A 73 28.60 11.99 -7.84
CA ILE A 73 29.38 12.89 -8.68
C ILE A 73 28.93 14.34 -8.50
N ILE A 74 27.63 14.62 -8.50
CA ILE A 74 27.09 15.97 -8.27
C ILE A 74 27.54 16.51 -6.90
N ILE A 75 27.49 15.70 -5.87
CA ILE A 75 27.98 16.05 -4.52
C ILE A 75 29.48 16.39 -4.58
N GLY A 76 30.27 15.60 -5.29
CA GLY A 76 31.70 15.86 -5.49
C GLY A 76 31.96 17.19 -6.18
N PHE A 77 31.19 17.53 -7.23
CA PHE A 77 31.29 18.83 -7.90
C PHE A 77 30.93 20.01 -6.97
N LEU A 78 29.91 19.86 -6.14
CA LEU A 78 29.54 20.90 -5.17
C LEU A 78 30.67 21.18 -4.17
N PHE A 79 31.35 20.13 -3.67
CA PHE A 79 32.53 20.31 -2.82
C PHE A 79 33.70 20.95 -3.58
N MET A 80 33.94 20.56 -4.80
CA MET A 80 34.98 21.14 -5.67
C MET A 80 34.74 22.65 -5.86
N PHE A 81 33.54 23.09 -6.26
CA PHE A 81 33.22 24.51 -6.44
C PHE A 81 33.44 25.32 -5.14
N ARG A 82 33.13 24.71 -3.97
CA ARG A 82 33.34 25.36 -2.69
C ARG A 82 34.84 25.58 -2.39
N VAL A 83 35.70 24.60 -2.72
CA VAL A 83 37.16 24.69 -2.51
C VAL A 83 37.80 25.74 -3.38
N ILE A 84 37.37 25.87 -4.64
CA ILE A 84 37.89 26.89 -5.59
C ILE A 84 37.41 28.30 -5.19
N GLY A 85 36.43 28.44 -4.30
CA GLY A 85 35.83 29.71 -3.91
C GLY A 85 34.60 30.11 -4.74
N LEU A 86 34.15 29.25 -5.65
CA LEU A 86 32.94 29.47 -6.46
C LEU A 86 31.66 29.09 -5.68
N THR A 87 31.54 29.60 -4.47
CA THR A 87 30.39 29.29 -3.57
C THR A 87 29.05 29.71 -4.17
N GLY A 88 28.99 30.81 -4.93
CA GLY A 88 27.78 31.26 -5.61
C GLY A 88 27.29 30.28 -6.67
N VAL A 89 28.21 29.67 -7.43
CA VAL A 89 27.89 28.63 -8.42
C VAL A 89 27.34 27.38 -7.70
N ALA A 90 28.00 26.94 -6.64
CA ALA A 90 27.54 25.80 -5.85
C ALA A 90 26.14 26.03 -5.27
N GLN A 91 25.86 27.24 -4.76
CA GLN A 91 24.54 27.62 -4.24
C GLN A 91 23.46 27.62 -5.35
N SER A 92 23.80 28.16 -6.54
CA SER A 92 22.87 28.17 -7.68
C SER A 92 22.51 26.76 -8.16
N ILE A 93 23.51 25.87 -8.23
CA ILE A 93 23.27 24.45 -8.56
C ILE A 93 22.40 23.78 -7.50
N LEU A 94 22.70 24.03 -6.21
CA LEU A 94 21.93 23.47 -5.11
C LEU A 94 20.48 23.96 -5.09
N ALA A 95 20.27 25.26 -5.38
CA ALA A 95 18.93 25.83 -5.50
C ALA A 95 18.15 25.20 -6.67
N GLY A 96 18.77 25.08 -7.84
CA GLY A 96 18.16 24.41 -8.99
C GLY A 96 17.86 22.93 -8.74
N ALA A 97 18.79 22.23 -8.08
CA ALA A 97 18.58 20.84 -7.66
C ALA A 97 17.43 20.71 -6.65
N GLY A 98 17.29 21.68 -5.72
CA GLY A 98 16.20 21.73 -4.77
C GLY A 98 14.83 21.87 -5.44
N ILE A 99 14.71 22.77 -6.43
CA ILE A 99 13.49 22.95 -7.23
C ILE A 99 13.19 21.66 -8.03
N SER A 100 14.21 21.07 -8.66
CA SER A 100 14.06 19.82 -9.41
C SER A 100 13.62 18.67 -8.50
N ALA A 101 14.20 18.55 -7.29
CA ALA A 101 13.82 17.55 -6.32
C ALA A 101 12.36 17.73 -5.83
N PHE A 102 11.92 18.98 -5.65
CA PHE A 102 10.54 19.30 -5.32
C PHE A 102 9.57 18.83 -6.42
N ILE A 103 9.87 19.12 -7.68
CA ILE A 103 9.04 18.72 -8.83
C ILE A 103 8.99 17.19 -8.93
N ILE A 104 10.14 16.51 -8.80
CA ILE A 104 10.21 15.04 -8.83
C ILE A 104 9.45 14.46 -7.65
N GLY A 105 9.62 14.99 -6.43
CA GLY A 105 8.92 14.55 -5.24
C GLY A 105 7.41 14.68 -5.37
N PHE A 106 6.94 15.79 -5.97
CA PHE A 106 5.53 16.01 -6.25
C PHE A 106 5.01 15.01 -7.31
N ALA A 107 5.77 14.75 -8.35
CA ALA A 107 5.41 13.75 -9.38
C ALA A 107 5.35 12.31 -8.82
N LEU A 108 6.18 12.00 -7.80
CA LEU A 108 6.22 10.68 -7.15
C LEU A 108 5.33 10.57 -5.90
N ARG A 109 4.56 11.60 -5.59
CA ARG A 109 3.72 11.69 -4.39
C ARG A 109 2.82 10.48 -4.23
N ASP A 110 2.10 10.10 -5.29
CA ASP A 110 1.12 9.01 -5.23
C ASP A 110 1.80 7.64 -4.98
N ILE A 111 3.01 7.45 -5.53
CA ILE A 111 3.81 6.24 -5.27
C ILE A 111 4.21 6.19 -3.80
N GLY A 112 4.73 7.30 -3.28
CA GLY A 112 5.12 7.42 -1.86
C GLY A 112 3.94 7.23 -0.92
N GLU A 113 2.78 7.79 -1.24
CA GLU A 113 1.56 7.66 -0.46
C GLU A 113 1.09 6.20 -0.37
N ASN A 114 1.07 5.49 -1.49
CA ASN A 114 0.68 4.08 -1.51
C ASN A 114 1.68 3.20 -0.75
N PHE A 115 2.97 3.50 -0.84
CA PHE A 115 4.02 2.79 -0.11
C PHE A 115 3.88 2.96 1.41
N LEU A 116 3.70 4.19 1.89
CA LEU A 116 3.47 4.49 3.30
C LEU A 116 2.16 3.85 3.81
N ALA A 117 1.12 3.89 2.99
CA ALA A 117 -0.15 3.22 3.27
C ALA A 117 0.03 1.71 3.43
N GLY A 118 0.80 1.05 2.55
CA GLY A 118 1.11 -0.38 2.66
C GLY A 118 1.84 -0.73 3.96
N ILE A 119 2.83 0.07 4.36
CA ILE A 119 3.51 -0.09 5.65
C ILE A 119 2.53 0.05 6.82
N LEU A 120 1.66 1.07 6.78
CA LEU A 120 0.68 1.32 7.83
C LEU A 120 -0.36 0.20 7.95
N LEU A 121 -0.84 -0.33 6.82
CA LEU A 121 -1.74 -1.49 6.77
C LEU A 121 -1.08 -2.75 7.35
N ALA A 122 0.18 -3.02 7.00
CA ALA A 122 0.94 -4.14 7.53
C ALA A 122 1.18 -4.03 9.04
N PHE A 123 1.35 -2.80 9.56
CA PHE A 123 1.55 -2.56 10.99
C PHE A 123 0.24 -2.61 11.79
N LYS A 124 -0.79 -1.89 11.34
CA LYS A 124 -2.08 -1.81 12.05
C LYS A 124 -2.97 -3.02 11.86
N ARG A 125 -2.81 -3.76 10.75
CA ARG A 125 -3.57 -4.95 10.38
C ARG A 125 -5.08 -4.82 10.55
N PRO A 126 -5.73 -3.84 9.92
CA PRO A 126 -7.19 -3.72 9.98
C PRO A 126 -7.89 -4.90 9.28
N PHE A 127 -7.16 -5.66 8.49
CA PHE A 127 -7.54 -6.94 7.88
C PHE A 127 -6.29 -7.82 7.72
N SER A 128 -6.49 -9.11 7.51
CA SER A 128 -5.47 -10.11 7.24
C SER A 128 -5.64 -10.71 5.84
N VAL A 129 -4.57 -11.35 5.32
CA VAL A 129 -4.70 -12.18 4.12
C VAL A 129 -5.65 -13.33 4.43
N GLY A 130 -6.65 -13.51 3.59
CA GLY A 130 -7.75 -14.45 3.78
C GLY A 130 -9.08 -13.80 4.17
N ASP A 131 -9.07 -12.58 4.71
CA ASP A 131 -10.29 -11.87 5.08
C ASP A 131 -11.10 -11.43 3.86
N ILE A 132 -12.42 -11.36 4.06
CA ILE A 132 -13.33 -10.75 3.08
C ILE A 132 -13.50 -9.29 3.46
N ILE A 133 -13.07 -8.40 2.59
CA ILE A 133 -13.19 -6.96 2.78
C ILE A 133 -14.02 -6.31 1.67
N GLU A 134 -14.59 -5.16 2.00
CA GLU A 134 -15.25 -4.31 1.02
C GLU A 134 -14.76 -2.86 1.16
N THR A 135 -14.42 -2.25 0.02
CA THR A 135 -14.04 -0.85 -0.09
C THR A 135 -14.42 -0.33 -1.48
N ASN A 136 -14.96 0.88 -1.57
CA ASN A 136 -15.35 1.51 -2.84
C ASN A 136 -16.19 0.63 -3.78
N GLY A 137 -17.09 -0.19 -3.22
CA GLY A 137 -17.93 -1.12 -4.00
C GLY A 137 -17.19 -2.38 -4.50
N VAL A 138 -15.92 -2.56 -4.13
CA VAL A 138 -15.16 -3.78 -4.38
C VAL A 138 -15.23 -4.67 -3.15
N LYS A 139 -15.89 -5.82 -3.27
CA LYS A 139 -15.96 -6.85 -2.24
C LYS A 139 -15.24 -8.11 -2.71
N GLY A 140 -14.41 -8.69 -1.85
CA GLY A 140 -13.74 -9.95 -2.12
C GLY A 140 -12.74 -10.36 -1.05
N LYS A 141 -12.10 -11.51 -1.27
CA LYS A 141 -11.11 -12.08 -0.36
C LYS A 141 -9.73 -11.47 -0.62
N VAL A 142 -9.05 -11.04 0.42
CA VAL A 142 -7.66 -10.57 0.33
C VAL A 142 -6.74 -11.74 0.03
N GLU A 143 -6.03 -11.70 -1.11
CA GLU A 143 -5.02 -12.70 -1.48
C GLU A 143 -3.62 -12.29 -1.06
N ALA A 144 -3.28 -11.00 -1.20
CA ALA A 144 -1.97 -10.49 -0.83
C ALA A 144 -2.03 -9.00 -0.46
N LEU A 145 -1.20 -8.60 0.49
CA LEU A 145 -0.89 -7.20 0.80
C LEU A 145 0.53 -6.92 0.30
N ASN A 146 0.65 -6.12 -0.75
CA ASN A 146 1.91 -5.67 -1.31
C ASN A 146 2.26 -4.26 -0.79
N LEU A 147 3.47 -3.78 -1.07
CA LEU A 147 3.90 -2.44 -0.65
C LEU A 147 3.07 -1.31 -1.26
N ARG A 148 2.54 -1.47 -2.48
CA ARG A 148 1.81 -0.43 -3.20
C ARG A 148 0.31 -0.68 -3.28
N ASP A 149 -0.09 -1.93 -3.36
CA ASP A 149 -1.46 -2.37 -3.61
C ASP A 149 -1.80 -3.61 -2.77
N THR A 150 -3.09 -3.80 -2.55
CA THR A 150 -3.66 -5.00 -1.97
C THR A 150 -4.40 -5.76 -3.07
N GLN A 151 -4.09 -7.04 -3.23
CA GLN A 151 -4.76 -7.92 -4.17
C GLN A 151 -6.00 -8.53 -3.53
N ILE A 152 -7.15 -8.30 -4.16
CA ILE A 152 -8.46 -8.82 -3.74
C ILE A 152 -9.00 -9.71 -4.84
N LYS A 153 -9.41 -10.93 -4.47
CA LYS A 153 -10.10 -11.86 -5.37
C LYS A 153 -11.61 -11.75 -5.19
N SER A 154 -12.29 -11.41 -6.25
CA SER A 154 -13.76 -11.36 -6.31
C SER A 154 -14.25 -12.26 -7.44
N ALA A 155 -14.88 -13.37 -7.09
CA ALA A 155 -15.25 -14.45 -8.01
C ALA A 155 -14.03 -14.90 -8.86
N SER A 156 -14.04 -14.66 -10.18
CA SER A 156 -12.95 -14.99 -11.10
C SER A 156 -12.00 -13.83 -11.39
N LYS A 157 -12.12 -12.69 -10.67
CA LYS A 157 -11.37 -11.46 -10.95
C LYS A 157 -10.34 -11.21 -9.86
N ASN A 158 -9.10 -10.91 -10.27
CA ASN A 158 -8.09 -10.36 -9.39
C ASN A 158 -8.13 -8.82 -9.50
N ILE A 159 -8.38 -8.15 -8.39
CA ILE A 159 -8.52 -6.69 -8.32
C ILE A 159 -7.37 -6.17 -7.49
N TYR A 160 -6.60 -5.23 -8.04
CA TYR A 160 -5.50 -4.56 -7.37
C TYR A 160 -5.97 -3.19 -6.88
N VAL A 161 -6.13 -3.06 -5.57
CA VAL A 161 -6.57 -1.81 -4.95
C VAL A 161 -5.36 -1.07 -4.39
N PRO A 162 -5.09 0.17 -4.82
CA PRO A 162 -4.03 1.00 -4.25
C PRO A 162 -4.19 1.13 -2.73
N ASN A 163 -3.11 0.92 -1.98
CA ASN A 163 -3.16 0.91 -0.51
C ASN A 163 -3.65 2.24 0.09
N ALA A 164 -3.34 3.36 -0.55
CA ALA A 164 -3.81 4.68 -0.11
C ALA A 164 -5.35 4.78 -0.10
N LEU A 165 -6.04 4.11 -1.03
CA LEU A 165 -7.50 4.08 -1.07
C LEU A 165 -8.09 3.30 0.11
N LEU A 166 -7.44 2.20 0.54
CA LEU A 166 -7.86 1.42 1.70
C LEU A 166 -7.75 2.18 3.02
N ILE A 167 -6.83 3.16 3.10
CA ILE A 167 -6.67 4.01 4.28
C ILE A 167 -7.59 5.23 4.24
N LYS A 168 -7.79 5.82 3.05
CA LYS A 168 -8.58 7.06 2.91
C LYS A 168 -10.08 6.81 2.93
N ASN A 169 -10.52 5.65 2.47
CA ASN A 169 -11.93 5.34 2.32
C ASN A 169 -12.41 4.38 3.42
N THR A 170 -13.73 4.24 3.50
CA THR A 170 -14.34 3.25 4.41
C THR A 170 -13.91 1.86 4.00
N LEU A 171 -13.40 1.11 4.95
CA LEU A 171 -13.05 -0.30 4.84
C LEU A 171 -13.99 -1.10 5.73
N ILE A 172 -14.71 -2.04 5.14
CA ILE A 172 -15.56 -2.98 5.87
C ILE A 172 -14.83 -4.32 5.85
N ASN A 173 -14.51 -4.85 7.02
CA ASN A 173 -13.99 -6.20 7.15
C ASN A 173 -15.15 -7.09 7.62
N TYR A 174 -15.49 -8.09 6.82
CA TYR A 174 -16.57 -9.03 7.12
C TYR A 174 -16.14 -10.17 8.06
N ASN A 175 -14.84 -10.33 8.26
CA ASN A 175 -14.29 -11.31 9.19
C ASN A 175 -14.15 -10.68 10.58
N SER A 176 -14.92 -11.16 11.53
CA SER A 176 -14.72 -10.80 12.92
C SER A 176 -14.00 -11.96 13.62
N GLU A 177 -12.75 -11.77 13.98
CA GLU A 177 -11.95 -12.76 14.74
C GLU A 177 -11.92 -14.18 14.15
N GLY A 178 -11.97 -14.29 12.81
CA GLY A 178 -12.00 -15.58 12.09
C GLY A 178 -13.40 -16.15 11.87
N TYR A 179 -14.44 -15.37 12.14
CA TYR A 179 -15.84 -15.74 11.91
C TYR A 179 -16.51 -14.80 10.90
N LEU A 180 -17.48 -15.33 10.17
CA LEU A 180 -18.25 -14.62 9.18
C LEU A 180 -19.75 -14.71 9.47
N LEU A 181 -20.41 -13.56 9.48
CA LEU A 181 -21.87 -13.50 9.56
C LEU A 181 -22.50 -13.91 8.23
N GLN A 182 -23.40 -14.88 8.26
CA GLN A 182 -24.26 -15.26 7.16
C GLN A 182 -25.70 -14.87 7.49
N ASP A 183 -26.45 -14.45 6.47
CA ASP A 183 -27.87 -14.18 6.63
C ASP A 183 -28.64 -14.56 5.36
N PHE A 184 -29.90 -14.92 5.55
CA PHE A 184 -30.87 -15.14 4.49
C PHE A 184 -32.28 -14.86 4.99
N THR A 185 -33.19 -14.64 4.06
CA THR A 185 -34.59 -14.34 4.38
C THR A 185 -35.52 -15.40 3.84
N ILE A 186 -36.48 -15.85 4.65
CA ILE A 186 -37.53 -16.79 4.26
C ILE A 186 -38.88 -16.10 4.41
N GLY A 187 -39.74 -16.27 3.40
CA GLY A 187 -41.11 -15.81 3.43
C GLY A 187 -42.06 -16.93 3.88
N LEU A 188 -42.86 -16.67 4.91
CA LEU A 188 -43.94 -17.55 5.33
C LEU A 188 -45.30 -16.93 4.99
N GLU A 189 -46.29 -17.81 4.71
CA GLU A 189 -47.65 -17.37 4.44
C GLU A 189 -48.27 -16.66 5.66
N TYR A 190 -49.01 -15.56 5.39
CA TYR A 190 -49.68 -14.81 6.44
C TYR A 190 -50.70 -15.70 7.18
N GLY A 191 -50.72 -15.60 8.54
CA GLY A 191 -51.57 -16.45 9.40
C GLY A 191 -50.85 -17.68 9.92
N SER A 192 -49.61 -17.98 9.50
CA SER A 192 -48.81 -19.08 10.07
C SER A 192 -48.48 -18.84 11.54
N ASP A 193 -48.18 -19.90 12.30
CA ASP A 193 -47.65 -19.79 13.69
C ASP A 193 -46.15 -19.40 13.64
N TYR A 194 -45.90 -18.08 13.56
CA TYR A 194 -44.52 -17.55 13.45
C TYR A 194 -43.67 -17.90 14.66
N ARG A 195 -44.25 -18.02 15.87
CA ARG A 195 -43.49 -18.36 17.07
C ARG A 195 -42.96 -19.78 16.97
N LYS A 196 -43.78 -20.69 16.50
CA LYS A 196 -43.38 -22.08 16.24
C LYS A 196 -42.34 -22.15 15.11
N ALA A 197 -42.50 -21.36 14.05
CA ALA A 197 -41.52 -21.29 12.97
C ALA A 197 -40.16 -20.79 13.44
N LEU A 198 -40.12 -19.70 14.21
CA LEU A 198 -38.88 -19.15 14.79
C LEU A 198 -38.18 -20.16 15.73
N ALA A 199 -38.95 -20.90 16.53
CA ALA A 199 -38.41 -21.96 17.40
C ALA A 199 -37.77 -23.09 16.59
N LEU A 200 -38.44 -23.56 15.52
CA LEU A 200 -37.90 -24.59 14.63
C LEU A 200 -36.62 -24.14 13.93
N ILE A 201 -36.59 -22.92 13.39
CA ILE A 201 -35.39 -22.38 12.75
C ILE A 201 -34.25 -22.31 13.76
N THR A 202 -34.51 -21.82 14.96
CA THR A 202 -33.50 -21.73 16.02
C THR A 202 -32.99 -23.14 16.41
N GLU A 203 -33.82 -24.15 16.40
CA GLU A 203 -33.42 -25.53 16.66
C GLU A 203 -32.53 -26.09 15.56
N VAL A 204 -32.83 -25.80 14.27
CA VAL A 204 -31.99 -26.17 13.13
C VAL A 204 -30.62 -25.53 13.25
N LEU A 205 -30.55 -24.22 13.54
CA LEU A 205 -29.28 -23.52 13.75
C LEU A 205 -28.45 -24.14 14.88
N LYS A 206 -29.07 -24.54 16.00
CA LYS A 206 -28.37 -25.17 17.15
C LYS A 206 -27.84 -26.56 16.86
N ARG A 207 -28.46 -27.30 15.94
CA ARG A 207 -28.01 -28.66 15.55
C ARG A 207 -26.84 -28.66 14.59
N ASP A 208 -26.57 -27.56 13.92
CA ASP A 208 -25.48 -27.45 12.98
C ASP A 208 -24.15 -27.19 13.70
N THR A 209 -23.19 -28.10 13.49
CA THR A 209 -21.89 -28.07 14.19
C THR A 209 -20.92 -27.03 13.67
N GLU A 210 -21.18 -26.48 12.49
CA GLU A 210 -20.34 -25.45 11.83
C GLU A 210 -20.72 -24.03 12.29
N ILE A 211 -21.90 -23.89 12.93
CA ILE A 211 -22.36 -22.62 13.49
C ILE A 211 -21.67 -22.37 14.84
N VAL A 212 -21.15 -21.16 15.00
CA VAL A 212 -20.47 -20.73 16.22
C VAL A 212 -21.47 -20.13 17.18
N ASP A 213 -21.58 -20.72 18.40
CA ASP A 213 -22.58 -20.33 19.41
C ASP A 213 -22.01 -19.60 20.64
N LYS A 214 -20.67 -19.44 20.74
CA LYS A 214 -20.04 -19.05 22.01
C LYS A 214 -20.17 -17.58 22.40
N ASP A 215 -20.16 -16.65 21.48
CA ASP A 215 -20.15 -15.21 21.75
C ASP A 215 -20.94 -14.40 20.72
N TYR A 216 -21.54 -15.08 19.76
CA TYR A 216 -22.22 -14.49 18.64
C TYR A 216 -23.70 -14.83 18.64
N PHE A 217 -24.55 -13.83 18.45
CA PHE A 217 -25.99 -13.99 18.41
C PHE A 217 -26.42 -14.63 17.08
N ASN A 218 -26.74 -15.94 17.15
CA ASN A 218 -27.47 -16.61 16.07
C ASN A 218 -28.96 -16.35 16.32
N SER A 219 -29.69 -15.85 15.34
CA SER A 219 -31.08 -15.42 15.54
C SER A 219 -31.94 -15.64 14.30
N ALA A 220 -33.19 -15.97 14.54
CA ALA A 220 -34.26 -15.88 13.58
C ALA A 220 -35.28 -14.85 14.06
N VAL A 221 -35.52 -13.80 13.26
CA VAL A 221 -36.40 -12.70 13.62
C VAL A 221 -37.34 -12.33 12.49
N VAL A 222 -38.56 -11.94 12.80
CA VAL A 222 -39.45 -11.35 11.81
C VAL A 222 -38.90 -10.01 11.39
N SER A 223 -38.55 -9.86 10.13
CA SER A 223 -37.94 -8.64 9.55
C SER A 223 -38.93 -7.73 8.85
N GLY A 224 -40.10 -8.23 8.47
CA GLY A 224 -41.09 -7.42 7.79
C GLY A 224 -42.28 -8.24 7.25
N VAL A 225 -43.18 -7.52 6.60
CA VAL A 225 -44.34 -8.09 5.90
C VAL A 225 -44.33 -7.56 4.48
N THR A 226 -44.41 -8.45 3.49
CA THR A 226 -44.42 -8.06 2.07
C THR A 226 -45.58 -8.78 1.38
N GLY A 227 -46.61 -8.03 0.98
CA GLY A 227 -47.83 -8.61 0.40
C GLY A 227 -48.53 -9.53 1.42
N ASN A 228 -48.72 -10.80 1.04
CA ASN A 228 -49.33 -11.85 1.90
C ASN A 228 -48.28 -12.77 2.57
N THR A 229 -47.06 -12.25 2.80
CA THR A 229 -45.92 -13.04 3.26
C THR A 229 -45.26 -12.32 4.42
N ILE A 230 -44.96 -13.06 5.49
CA ILE A 230 -44.12 -12.58 6.58
C ILE A 230 -42.68 -13.00 6.31
N GLN A 231 -41.77 -12.03 6.36
CA GLN A 231 -40.36 -12.23 6.14
C GLN A 231 -39.66 -12.54 7.46
N ILE A 232 -38.94 -13.65 7.52
CA ILE A 232 -38.08 -14.03 8.64
C ILE A 232 -36.64 -13.93 8.16
N ASN A 233 -35.86 -13.06 8.81
CA ASN A 233 -34.41 -12.98 8.59
C ASN A 233 -33.71 -13.93 9.56
N VAL A 234 -32.90 -14.80 9.03
CA VAL A 234 -32.09 -15.78 9.74
C VAL A 234 -30.64 -15.35 9.68
N ARG A 235 -29.98 -15.19 10.84
CA ARG A 235 -28.58 -14.78 10.95
C ARG A 235 -27.81 -15.76 11.80
N TYR A 236 -26.63 -16.13 11.35
CA TYR A 236 -25.76 -17.04 12.08
C TYR A 236 -24.29 -16.84 11.68
N TRP A 237 -23.40 -17.22 12.58
CA TRP A 237 -21.97 -17.07 12.40
C TRP A 237 -21.33 -18.42 12.09
N VAL A 238 -20.43 -18.43 11.10
CA VAL A 238 -19.64 -19.59 10.69
C VAL A 238 -18.15 -19.25 10.68
N LYS A 239 -17.29 -20.27 10.72
CA LYS A 239 -15.85 -20.09 10.56
C LYS A 239 -15.51 -19.69 9.13
N THR A 240 -14.48 -18.89 8.97
CA THR A 240 -14.06 -18.31 7.66
C THR A 240 -13.44 -19.33 6.71
N ASP A 241 -13.02 -20.49 7.21
CA ASP A 241 -12.42 -21.56 6.40
C ASP A 241 -13.44 -22.44 5.67
N LEU A 242 -14.73 -22.29 5.98
CA LEU A 242 -15.82 -23.00 5.31
C LEU A 242 -16.07 -22.51 3.87
N SER A 243 -16.56 -23.42 3.02
CA SER A 243 -17.15 -23.06 1.73
C SER A 243 -18.49 -22.34 1.96
N ILE A 244 -18.39 -21.01 2.11
CA ILE A 244 -19.47 -20.13 2.54
C ILE A 244 -20.75 -20.30 1.71
N SER A 245 -20.60 -20.37 0.37
CA SER A 245 -21.74 -20.48 -0.55
C SER A 245 -22.44 -21.85 -0.45
N GLU A 246 -21.68 -22.91 -0.25
CA GLU A 246 -22.22 -24.26 -0.08
C GLU A 246 -22.93 -24.41 1.25
N HIS A 247 -22.30 -23.95 2.35
CA HIS A 247 -22.91 -23.99 3.67
C HIS A 247 -24.19 -23.15 3.74
N LEU A 248 -24.19 -21.94 3.13
CA LEU A 248 -25.41 -21.11 3.05
C LEU A 248 -26.54 -21.83 2.30
N SER A 249 -26.23 -22.44 1.16
CA SER A 249 -27.21 -23.21 0.39
C SER A 249 -27.77 -24.39 1.19
N GLU A 250 -26.91 -25.14 1.85
CA GLU A 250 -27.30 -26.28 2.68
C GLU A 250 -28.16 -25.84 3.87
N MET A 251 -27.82 -24.73 4.52
CA MET A 251 -28.61 -24.19 5.63
C MET A 251 -30.00 -23.73 5.17
N ILE A 252 -30.12 -23.08 4.03
CA ILE A 252 -31.42 -22.72 3.45
C ILE A 252 -32.26 -23.98 3.22
N ILE A 253 -31.67 -25.05 2.67
CA ILE A 253 -32.34 -26.33 2.43
C ILE A 253 -32.82 -26.92 3.79
N LYS A 254 -31.94 -27.09 4.77
CA LYS A 254 -32.28 -27.64 6.09
C LYS A 254 -33.42 -26.89 6.75
N VAL A 255 -33.38 -25.55 6.74
CA VAL A 255 -34.45 -24.74 7.36
C VAL A 255 -35.76 -24.84 6.58
N THR A 256 -35.72 -24.85 5.23
CA THR A 256 -36.94 -24.97 4.43
C THR A 256 -37.58 -26.35 4.55
N GLU A 257 -36.79 -27.42 4.61
CA GLU A 257 -37.29 -28.77 4.86
C GLU A 257 -37.93 -28.89 6.23
N ALA A 258 -37.27 -28.45 7.29
CA ALA A 258 -37.81 -28.48 8.64
C ALA A 258 -39.13 -27.71 8.76
N LEU A 259 -39.27 -26.58 8.09
CA LEU A 259 -40.51 -25.81 8.07
C LEU A 259 -41.61 -26.55 7.32
N ARG A 260 -41.33 -27.12 6.14
CA ARG A 260 -42.31 -27.88 5.34
C ARG A 260 -42.81 -29.13 6.06
N GLU A 261 -41.91 -29.88 6.67
CA GLU A 261 -42.29 -31.09 7.47
C GLU A 261 -43.23 -30.76 8.62
N ASN A 262 -43.13 -29.54 9.17
CA ASN A 262 -44.01 -29.04 10.22
C ASN A 262 -45.25 -28.27 9.71
N GLY A 263 -45.55 -28.36 8.41
CA GLY A 263 -46.78 -27.84 7.81
C GLY A 263 -46.76 -26.34 7.46
N PHE A 264 -45.58 -25.71 7.38
CA PHE A 264 -45.46 -24.30 6.99
C PHE A 264 -45.38 -24.16 5.46
N ASN A 265 -46.18 -23.23 4.92
CA ASN A 265 -46.11 -22.84 3.51
C ASN A 265 -45.06 -21.73 3.33
N ILE A 266 -44.01 -22.05 2.55
CA ILE A 266 -42.93 -21.13 2.19
C ILE A 266 -43.26 -20.51 0.86
N LYS A 267 -43.07 -19.21 0.73
CA LYS A 267 -43.31 -18.42 -0.50
C LYS A 267 -42.09 -17.61 -0.90
#